data_efe23cee1a280f32f19056983640c617
#
_entry.id   efe23cee1a280f32f19056983640c617
#
_cell.length_a   1.000
_cell.length_b   1.000
_cell.length_c   1.000
_cell.angle_alpha   90.00
_cell.angle_beta   90.00
_cell.angle_gamma   90.00
#
_symmetry.space_group_name_H-M   'P 1'
#
loop_
_entity.id
_entity.type
_entity.pdbx_description
1 polymer ?
#
loop_
_entity_poly.entity_id
_entity_poly.type
_entity_poly.pdbx_seq_one_letter_code
_entity_poly.pdbx_strand_id
1 'polypeptide(L)'
;MKLHVSNFRFWTSPNPSRTCFQLQITSMPNFKSFLLSSMLIGLGLLFGTSAIAQQANAIAAKPVEATLSVFQVGKAADGKEALLPADKAAPGDTLEYEAVYKSNSKSAVKSLAATLPLPVGTSYVPGSAKPVDAQASVDGKTFAAIPLKTMVKTADGKTQERLVPYSEYRALRWALGDLPANEKLTVSARARLDSVSGSVAAPVKAN
;
A
#
# COMPACT_ATOMS: atom_id res chain seq x y z
N MET A 1 -17.16 -11.86 -13.79
CA MET A 1 -17.55 -11.69 -12.39
C MET A 1 -16.50 -10.83 -11.72
N LYS A 2 -16.82 -9.54 -11.44
CA LYS A 2 -15.86 -8.60 -10.84
C LYS A 2 -15.90 -8.80 -9.32
N LEU A 3 -14.85 -9.37 -8.74
CA LEU A 3 -14.66 -9.38 -7.29
C LEU A 3 -14.13 -8.01 -6.85
N HIS A 4 -14.98 -7.27 -6.18
CA HIS A 4 -14.65 -6.03 -5.51
C HIS A 4 -13.97 -6.39 -4.19
N VAL A 5 -12.64 -6.39 -4.14
CA VAL A 5 -11.90 -6.57 -2.89
C VAL A 5 -11.73 -5.21 -2.24
N SER A 6 -12.78 -4.76 -1.55
CA SER A 6 -12.66 -3.70 -0.55
C SER A 6 -12.44 -4.35 0.81
N ASN A 7 -11.35 -3.99 1.45
CA ASN A 7 -10.90 -4.25 2.82
C ASN A 7 -9.67 -5.15 2.93
N PHE A 8 -8.52 -4.56 2.67
CA PHE A 8 -7.28 -5.07 3.23
C PHE A 8 -7.20 -4.58 4.69
N ARG A 9 -7.66 -5.40 5.63
CA ARG A 9 -7.42 -5.19 7.06
C ARG A 9 -5.98 -5.59 7.36
N PHE A 10 -5.17 -4.63 7.76
CA PHE A 10 -3.90 -4.88 8.44
C PHE A 10 -4.17 -5.72 9.69
N TRP A 11 -3.63 -6.92 9.71
CA TRP A 11 -3.59 -7.76 10.90
C TRP A 11 -2.51 -7.23 11.83
N THR A 12 -2.90 -6.46 12.84
CA THR A 12 -2.00 -6.06 13.92
C THR A 12 -1.98 -7.18 14.96
N SER A 13 -0.80 -7.77 15.14
CA SER A 13 -0.49 -8.70 16.24
C SER A 13 -0.69 -8.01 17.59
N PRO A 14 -1.31 -8.68 18.58
CA PRO A 14 -1.44 -8.11 19.91
C PRO A 14 -0.20 -8.42 20.73
N ASN A 15 0.60 -7.42 21.03
CA ASN A 15 1.56 -7.52 22.13
C ASN A 15 1.22 -6.44 23.17
N PRO A 16 0.87 -6.81 24.41
CA PRO A 16 0.51 -5.85 25.45
C PRO A 16 1.74 -5.49 26.26
N SER A 17 2.30 -4.33 26.04
CA SER A 17 3.11 -3.67 27.05
C SER A 17 2.56 -2.27 27.29
N ARG A 18 1.94 -2.15 28.45
CA ARG A 18 1.35 -0.95 29.02
C ARG A 18 2.42 0.12 29.20
N THR A 19 2.15 1.31 28.65
CA THR A 19 2.66 2.53 29.27
C THR A 19 1.51 3.56 29.25
N CYS A 20 0.90 3.71 30.42
CA CYS A 20 -0.02 4.80 30.71
C CYS A 20 0.73 6.11 30.58
N PHE A 21 0.37 6.92 29.62
CA PHE A 21 0.73 8.35 29.64
C PHE A 21 -0.48 9.11 30.16
N GLN A 22 -0.40 9.43 31.46
CA GLN A 22 -1.43 10.22 32.15
C GLN A 22 -1.17 11.69 31.82
N LEU A 23 -2.04 12.27 31.03
CA LEU A 23 -2.05 13.73 30.84
C LEU A 23 -2.58 14.38 32.12
N GLN A 24 -1.69 15.00 32.87
CA GLN A 24 -2.05 15.91 33.96
C GLN A 24 -2.59 17.20 33.34
N ILE A 25 -3.86 17.44 33.59
CA ILE A 25 -4.49 18.74 33.34
C ILE A 25 -4.08 19.66 34.50
N THR A 26 -3.15 20.55 34.22
CA THR A 26 -2.76 21.61 35.17
C THR A 26 -3.85 22.67 35.16
N SER A 27 -4.45 22.87 36.30
CA SER A 27 -5.44 23.91 36.59
C SER A 27 -4.87 25.31 36.38
N MET A 28 -5.60 26.15 35.66
CA MET A 28 -5.30 27.60 35.60
C MET A 28 -5.96 28.35 36.76
N PRO A 29 -5.27 29.36 37.27
CA PRO A 29 -5.71 30.09 38.47
C PRO A 29 -6.79 31.14 38.15
N ASN A 30 -7.61 31.31 39.18
CA ASN A 30 -8.59 32.38 39.41
C ASN A 30 -8.24 33.75 38.85
N PHE A 31 -9.18 34.30 38.11
CA PHE A 31 -9.26 35.76 37.96
C PHE A 31 -10.50 36.27 38.73
N LYS A 32 -10.20 36.94 39.85
CA LYS A 32 -11.19 37.60 40.71
C LYS A 32 -11.71 38.88 40.10
N SER A 33 -13.02 39.05 40.25
CA SER A 33 -13.74 40.28 40.53
C SER A 33 -13.49 41.53 39.67
N PHE A 34 -14.53 41.93 38.98
CA PHE A 34 -14.94 43.32 39.05
C PHE A 34 -16.47 43.42 39.05
N LEU A 35 -17.00 43.90 40.15
CA LEU A 35 -18.37 44.31 40.33
C LEU A 35 -18.57 45.66 39.66
N LEU A 36 -19.66 45.93 39.01
CA LEU A 36 -20.64 46.99 39.36
C LEU A 36 -21.53 47.36 38.15
N SER A 37 -22.79 47.09 38.37
CA SER A 37 -23.88 48.11 38.26
C SER A 37 -24.49 48.41 36.91
N SER A 38 -25.79 48.28 36.98
CA SER A 38 -26.88 49.11 36.37
C SER A 38 -27.61 48.41 35.20
N MET A 39 -28.74 47.78 35.48
CA MET A 39 -30.13 48.25 35.29
C MET A 39 -30.45 48.84 33.91
N LEU A 40 -31.20 48.09 33.08
CA LEU A 40 -32.49 48.50 32.56
C LEU A 40 -33.10 47.45 31.62
N ILE A 41 -34.31 47.16 31.92
CA ILE A 41 -35.40 46.49 31.26
C ILE A 41 -35.43 46.67 29.75
N GLY A 42 -35.46 45.54 29.00
CA GLY A 42 -35.74 45.52 27.57
C GLY A 42 -36.27 44.17 27.16
N LEU A 43 -37.58 43.98 27.24
CA LEU A 43 -38.35 42.83 26.76
C LEU A 43 -38.22 42.74 25.24
N GLY A 44 -37.48 41.72 24.72
CA GLY A 44 -37.36 41.44 23.30
C GLY A 44 -37.15 39.96 23.08
N LEU A 45 -38.23 39.21 22.93
CA LEU A 45 -38.23 37.82 22.44
C LEU A 45 -37.77 37.82 20.97
N LEU A 46 -36.49 37.55 20.73
CA LEU A 46 -35.99 37.16 19.43
C LEU A 46 -35.58 35.71 19.53
N PHE A 47 -36.45 34.84 19.01
CA PHE A 47 -36.12 33.44 18.72
C PHE A 47 -35.03 33.43 17.65
N GLY A 48 -33.79 33.45 18.07
CA GLY A 48 -32.65 33.15 17.20
C GLY A 48 -32.63 31.67 16.86
N THR A 49 -33.18 31.29 15.72
CA THR A 49 -32.97 29.97 15.14
C THR A 49 -31.51 29.86 14.77
N SER A 50 -30.71 29.20 15.62
CA SER A 50 -29.37 28.79 15.31
C SER A 50 -29.46 27.77 14.18
N ALA A 51 -29.28 28.19 12.95
CA ALA A 51 -29.07 27.32 11.82
C ALA A 51 -27.72 26.60 12.06
N ILE A 52 -27.79 25.38 12.54
CA ILE A 52 -26.62 24.45 12.54
C ILE A 52 -26.34 24.17 11.08
N ALA A 53 -25.40 24.93 10.51
CA ALA A 53 -24.82 24.57 9.21
C ALA A 53 -24.12 23.23 9.40
N GLN A 54 -24.78 22.14 9.02
CA GLN A 54 -24.15 20.86 8.82
C GLN A 54 -23.15 21.04 7.69
N GLN A 55 -21.88 21.26 8.04
CA GLN A 55 -20.78 21.07 7.12
C GLN A 55 -20.78 19.60 6.73
N ALA A 56 -21.43 19.29 5.62
CA ALA A 56 -21.22 18.03 4.94
C ALA A 56 -19.73 17.98 4.60
N ASN A 57 -18.96 17.17 5.33
CA ASN A 57 -17.62 16.79 4.95
C ASN A 57 -17.75 16.06 3.61
N ALA A 58 -17.68 16.83 2.52
CA ALA A 58 -17.48 16.26 1.20
C ALA A 58 -16.12 15.52 1.27
N ILE A 59 -16.17 14.20 1.32
CA ILE A 59 -14.98 13.37 1.17
C ILE A 59 -14.41 13.76 -0.18
N ALA A 60 -13.34 14.54 -0.17
CA ALA A 60 -12.66 14.96 -1.39
C ALA A 60 -12.29 13.72 -2.18
N ALA A 61 -12.89 13.54 -3.34
CA ALA A 61 -12.59 12.41 -4.22
C ALA A 61 -11.09 12.43 -4.50
N LYS A 62 -10.42 11.29 -4.28
CA LYS A 62 -8.98 11.17 -4.55
C LYS A 62 -8.75 11.48 -6.03
N PRO A 63 -7.78 12.34 -6.36
CA PRO A 63 -7.51 12.72 -7.75
C PRO A 63 -7.11 11.53 -8.63
N VAL A 64 -6.56 10.48 -8.03
CA VAL A 64 -6.21 9.22 -8.69
C VAL A 64 -6.79 8.05 -7.90
N GLU A 65 -7.45 7.17 -8.59
CA GLU A 65 -7.91 5.88 -8.10
C GLU A 65 -6.96 4.79 -8.61
N ALA A 66 -6.52 3.90 -7.71
CA ALA A 66 -5.68 2.76 -8.04
C ALA A 66 -6.43 1.45 -7.77
N THR A 67 -6.52 0.59 -8.77
CA THR A 67 -7.13 -0.74 -8.65
C THR A 67 -6.06 -1.79 -8.93
N LEU A 68 -5.89 -2.75 -8.02
CA LEU A 68 -4.98 -3.88 -8.17
C LEU A 68 -5.79 -5.13 -8.50
N SER A 69 -5.39 -5.82 -9.56
CA SER A 69 -5.93 -7.13 -9.97
C SER A 69 -4.80 -8.15 -10.01
N VAL A 70 -5.14 -9.41 -9.72
CA VAL A 70 -4.19 -10.52 -9.75
C VAL A 70 -4.78 -11.62 -10.61
N PHE A 71 -3.97 -12.15 -11.53
CA PHE A 71 -4.36 -13.22 -12.44
C PHE A 71 -3.33 -14.35 -12.36
N GLN A 72 -3.78 -15.59 -12.55
CA GLN A 72 -2.90 -16.72 -12.77
C GLN A 72 -2.54 -16.78 -14.26
N VAL A 73 -1.25 -16.89 -14.55
CA VAL A 73 -0.76 -17.11 -15.92
C VAL A 73 -0.91 -18.58 -16.24
N GLY A 74 -1.83 -18.91 -17.12
CA GLY A 74 -2.14 -20.27 -17.54
C GLY A 74 -2.16 -20.41 -19.07
N LYS A 75 -2.78 -21.49 -19.55
CA LYS A 75 -3.00 -21.74 -20.95
C LYS A 75 -4.49 -21.80 -21.24
N ALA A 76 -4.92 -21.14 -22.30
CA ALA A 76 -6.28 -21.25 -22.82
C ALA A 76 -6.46 -22.61 -23.55
N ALA A 77 -7.69 -22.90 -23.96
CA ALA A 77 -8.01 -24.15 -24.68
C ALA A 77 -7.28 -24.28 -26.02
N ASP A 78 -6.88 -23.15 -26.62
CA ASP A 78 -6.08 -23.09 -27.86
C ASP A 78 -4.56 -23.23 -27.61
N GLY A 79 -4.12 -23.49 -26.36
CA GLY A 79 -2.74 -23.65 -25.96
C GLY A 79 -1.95 -22.32 -25.77
N LYS A 80 -2.55 -21.19 -26.08
CA LYS A 80 -1.92 -19.88 -25.87
C LYS A 80 -1.95 -19.47 -24.40
N GLU A 81 -1.01 -18.60 -24.02
CA GLU A 81 -1.00 -18.02 -22.68
C GLU A 81 -2.29 -17.21 -22.45
N ALA A 82 -2.89 -17.41 -21.29
CA ALA A 82 -4.10 -16.72 -20.86
C ALA A 82 -4.02 -16.30 -19.40
N LEU A 83 -4.65 -15.19 -19.07
CA LEU A 83 -4.81 -14.72 -17.69
C LEU A 83 -6.13 -15.31 -17.13
N LEU A 84 -6.00 -16.16 -16.14
CA LEU A 84 -7.09 -16.86 -15.47
C LEU A 84 -7.34 -16.24 -14.10
N PRO A 85 -8.51 -16.44 -13.47
CA PRO A 85 -8.73 -16.05 -12.07
C PRO A 85 -7.71 -16.69 -11.15
N ALA A 86 -7.13 -15.92 -10.22
CA ALA A 86 -6.06 -16.39 -9.34
C ALA A 86 -6.55 -17.11 -8.07
N ASP A 87 -7.84 -17.37 -7.94
CA ASP A 87 -8.48 -18.01 -6.78
C ASP A 87 -8.04 -19.46 -6.54
N LYS A 88 -7.47 -20.12 -7.55
CA LYS A 88 -6.96 -21.50 -7.50
C LYS A 88 -5.45 -21.60 -7.66
N ALA A 89 -4.73 -20.49 -7.52
CA ALA A 89 -3.30 -20.50 -7.68
C ALA A 89 -2.61 -21.36 -6.62
N ALA A 90 -1.67 -22.20 -7.05
CA ALA A 90 -0.92 -23.15 -6.25
C ALA A 90 0.58 -22.75 -6.17
N PRO A 91 1.33 -23.23 -5.17
CA PRO A 91 2.77 -23.04 -5.12
C PRO A 91 3.45 -23.47 -6.42
N GLY A 92 4.33 -22.61 -6.93
CA GLY A 92 4.99 -22.78 -8.23
C GLY A 92 4.30 -22.10 -9.40
N ASP A 93 3.05 -21.68 -9.26
CA ASP A 93 2.34 -20.95 -10.30
C ASP A 93 2.88 -19.54 -10.47
N THR A 94 2.72 -19.01 -11.68
CA THR A 94 3.05 -17.62 -11.99
C THR A 94 1.78 -16.78 -11.93
N LEU A 95 1.83 -15.69 -11.19
CA LEU A 95 0.77 -14.68 -11.10
C LEU A 95 1.18 -13.42 -11.86
N GLU A 96 0.24 -12.80 -12.55
CA GLU A 96 0.38 -11.45 -13.09
C GLU A 96 -0.40 -10.48 -12.22
N TYR A 97 0.31 -9.53 -11.66
CA TYR A 97 -0.23 -8.41 -10.90
C TYR A 97 -0.40 -7.23 -11.83
N GLU A 98 -1.60 -6.69 -11.91
CA GLU A 98 -1.93 -5.54 -12.73
C GLU A 98 -2.49 -4.42 -11.85
N ALA A 99 -1.89 -3.24 -11.92
CA ALA A 99 -2.38 -2.05 -11.25
C ALA A 99 -2.81 -1.00 -12.29
N VAL A 100 -4.09 -0.61 -12.21
CA VAL A 100 -4.69 0.41 -13.06
C VAL A 100 -4.84 1.69 -12.25
N TYR A 101 -4.21 2.77 -12.73
CA TYR A 101 -4.31 4.11 -12.18
C TYR A 101 -5.21 4.94 -13.06
N LYS A 102 -6.36 5.37 -12.52
CA LYS A 102 -7.36 6.19 -13.21
C LYS A 102 -7.38 7.59 -12.63
N SER A 103 -7.26 8.60 -13.47
CA SER A 103 -7.46 9.98 -13.07
C SER A 103 -8.95 10.30 -12.95
N ASN A 104 -9.36 10.78 -11.78
CA ASN A 104 -10.68 11.36 -11.54
C ASN A 104 -10.60 12.90 -11.49
N SER A 105 -9.45 13.47 -11.83
CA SER A 105 -9.18 14.90 -11.86
C SER A 105 -9.65 15.52 -13.18
N LYS A 106 -10.05 16.80 -13.12
CA LYS A 106 -10.36 17.61 -14.31
C LYS A 106 -9.10 18.16 -14.99
N SER A 107 -7.95 18.05 -14.35
CA SER A 107 -6.64 18.45 -14.88
C SER A 107 -5.65 17.27 -14.80
N ALA A 108 -4.56 17.36 -15.56
CA ALA A 108 -3.52 16.35 -15.53
C ALA A 108 -2.89 16.25 -14.13
N VAL A 109 -2.75 15.01 -13.63
CA VAL A 109 -2.00 14.70 -12.41
C VAL A 109 -0.53 14.61 -12.77
N LYS A 110 0.27 15.48 -12.16
CA LYS A 110 1.69 15.59 -12.47
C LYS A 110 2.53 14.55 -11.74
N SER A 111 3.59 14.07 -12.40
CA SER A 111 4.62 13.22 -11.82
C SER A 111 4.08 11.98 -11.12
N LEU A 112 3.14 11.27 -11.75
CA LEU A 112 2.57 10.05 -11.21
C LEU A 112 3.66 8.98 -11.05
N ALA A 113 3.79 8.46 -9.83
CA ALA A 113 4.58 7.27 -9.53
C ALA A 113 3.65 6.11 -9.21
N ALA A 114 3.71 5.05 -10.01
CA ALA A 114 2.98 3.81 -9.75
C ALA A 114 3.82 2.87 -8.90
N THR A 115 3.23 2.28 -7.88
CA THR A 115 3.88 1.26 -7.05
C THR A 115 3.04 -0.01 -7.04
N LEU A 116 3.68 -1.13 -7.32
CA LEU A 116 3.08 -2.47 -7.32
C LEU A 116 3.72 -3.27 -6.18
N PRO A 117 2.97 -3.63 -5.13
CA PRO A 117 3.49 -4.46 -4.05
C PRO A 117 3.66 -5.91 -4.52
N LEU A 118 4.74 -6.55 -4.08
CA LEU A 118 4.99 -7.98 -4.26
C LEU A 118 4.86 -8.67 -2.90
N PRO A 119 3.91 -9.61 -2.73
CA PRO A 119 3.71 -10.30 -1.47
C PRO A 119 4.91 -11.15 -1.06
N VAL A 120 5.07 -11.36 0.25
CA VAL A 120 6.00 -12.36 0.78
C VAL A 120 5.57 -13.76 0.30
N GLY A 121 6.53 -14.62 -0.01
CA GLY A 121 6.24 -15.95 -0.58
C GLY A 121 6.06 -15.91 -2.10
N THR A 122 6.49 -14.81 -2.73
CA THR A 122 6.56 -14.71 -4.19
C THR A 122 7.94 -14.27 -4.63
N SER A 123 8.38 -14.74 -5.80
CA SER A 123 9.62 -14.36 -6.45
C SER A 123 9.31 -13.59 -7.73
N TYR A 124 9.85 -12.37 -7.86
CA TYR A 124 9.69 -11.57 -9.09
C TYR A 124 10.21 -12.33 -10.31
N VAL A 125 9.46 -12.31 -11.42
CA VAL A 125 9.89 -12.87 -12.69
C VAL A 125 10.63 -11.78 -13.50
N PRO A 126 11.94 -11.92 -13.71
CA PRO A 126 12.74 -10.89 -14.40
C PRO A 126 12.19 -10.63 -15.81
N GLY A 127 12.23 -9.36 -16.22
CA GLY A 127 11.77 -8.92 -17.54
C GLY A 127 10.25 -8.89 -17.74
N SER A 128 9.46 -9.22 -16.69
CA SER A 128 7.99 -9.23 -16.80
C SER A 128 7.33 -7.89 -16.51
N ALA A 129 8.07 -6.92 -16.00
CA ALA A 129 7.54 -5.59 -15.68
C ALA A 129 7.12 -4.84 -16.94
N LYS A 130 5.93 -4.25 -16.90
CA LYS A 130 5.38 -3.40 -17.96
C LYS A 130 4.87 -2.10 -17.35
N PRO A 131 5.37 -0.93 -17.77
CA PRO A 131 6.54 -0.70 -18.66
C PRO A 131 7.85 -1.32 -18.15
N VAL A 132 8.83 -1.47 -19.03
CA VAL A 132 10.10 -2.21 -18.73
C VAL A 132 11.04 -1.50 -17.75
N ASP A 133 10.92 -0.20 -17.56
CA ASP A 133 11.78 0.68 -16.77
C ASP A 133 11.39 0.75 -15.28
N ALA A 134 10.93 -0.39 -14.73
CA ALA A 134 10.61 -0.49 -13.31
C ALA A 134 11.88 -0.44 -12.44
N GLN A 135 11.75 0.21 -11.30
CA GLN A 135 12.68 0.10 -10.17
C GLN A 135 12.12 -0.92 -9.17
N ALA A 136 12.99 -1.61 -8.44
CA ALA A 136 12.60 -2.54 -7.38
C ALA A 136 13.03 -2.07 -6.00
N SER A 137 12.40 -2.63 -4.98
CA SER A 137 12.69 -2.38 -3.57
C SER A 137 12.54 -3.65 -2.75
N VAL A 138 13.39 -3.82 -1.73
CA VAL A 138 13.30 -4.89 -0.72
C VAL A 138 12.56 -4.42 0.55
N ASP A 139 12.47 -3.11 0.77
CA ASP A 139 11.89 -2.50 1.99
C ASP A 139 10.61 -1.68 1.70
N GLY A 140 10.24 -1.55 0.41
CA GLY A 140 9.12 -0.72 -0.04
C GLY A 140 9.38 0.79 0.04
N LYS A 141 10.60 1.22 0.39
CA LYS A 141 10.98 2.62 0.59
C LYS A 141 12.09 3.05 -0.36
N THR A 142 13.18 2.30 -0.39
CA THR A 142 14.35 2.59 -1.23
C THR A 142 14.22 1.80 -2.53
N PHE A 143 14.19 2.52 -3.64
CA PHE A 143 14.04 1.92 -4.97
C PHE A 143 15.28 2.12 -5.81
N ALA A 144 15.69 1.07 -6.54
CA ALA A 144 16.83 1.08 -7.45
C ALA A 144 16.54 0.27 -8.73
N ALA A 145 17.41 0.43 -9.72
CA ALA A 145 17.30 -0.31 -10.98
C ALA A 145 17.38 -1.84 -10.77
N ILE A 146 16.67 -2.58 -11.60
CA ILE A 146 16.68 -4.05 -11.61
C ILE A 146 17.83 -4.53 -12.52
N PRO A 147 18.67 -5.50 -12.06
CA PRO A 147 18.62 -6.23 -10.80
C PRO A 147 19.19 -5.45 -9.62
N LEU A 148 18.56 -5.61 -8.43
CA LEU A 148 19.06 -5.01 -7.21
C LEU A 148 20.38 -5.63 -6.78
N LYS A 149 21.27 -4.78 -6.26
CA LYS A 149 22.58 -5.17 -5.75
C LYS A 149 22.76 -4.73 -4.31
N THR A 150 23.48 -5.52 -3.54
CA THR A 150 23.83 -5.22 -2.15
C THR A 150 25.29 -5.51 -1.90
N MET A 151 25.88 -4.79 -0.93
CA MET A 151 27.27 -5.01 -0.53
C MET A 151 27.26 -5.94 0.70
N VAL A 152 27.93 -7.08 0.59
CA VAL A 152 28.08 -8.05 1.68
C VAL A 152 29.55 -8.16 2.09
N LYS A 153 29.80 -8.29 3.40
CA LYS A 153 31.11 -8.64 3.91
C LYS A 153 31.34 -10.13 3.80
N THR A 154 32.43 -10.53 3.17
CA THR A 154 32.90 -11.90 3.06
C THR A 154 33.66 -12.31 4.33
N ALA A 155 33.86 -13.62 4.53
CA ALA A 155 34.53 -14.16 5.71
C ALA A 155 35.99 -13.66 5.89
N ASP A 156 36.61 -13.26 4.81
CA ASP A 156 37.96 -12.65 4.77
C ASP A 156 37.95 -11.13 5.04
N GLY A 157 36.80 -10.56 5.43
CA GLY A 157 36.62 -9.15 5.77
C GLY A 157 36.51 -8.19 4.60
N LYS A 158 36.58 -8.68 3.35
CA LYS A 158 36.38 -7.87 2.13
C LYS A 158 34.92 -7.58 1.90
N THR A 159 34.64 -6.50 1.19
CA THR A 159 33.29 -6.16 0.74
C THR A 159 33.12 -6.58 -0.72
N GLN A 160 32.06 -7.35 -1.01
CA GLN A 160 31.74 -7.82 -2.36
C GLN A 160 30.32 -7.45 -2.73
N GLU A 161 30.13 -7.03 -3.98
CA GLU A 161 28.79 -6.79 -4.55
C GLU A 161 28.10 -8.13 -4.82
N ARG A 162 26.86 -8.27 -4.38
CA ARG A 162 26.01 -9.43 -4.59
C ARG A 162 24.64 -9.01 -5.14
N LEU A 163 24.11 -9.80 -6.06
CA LEU A 163 22.72 -9.64 -6.50
C LEU A 163 21.76 -10.02 -5.38
N VAL A 164 20.73 -9.18 -5.20
CA VAL A 164 19.62 -9.49 -4.30
C VAL A 164 18.72 -10.52 -4.98
N PRO A 165 18.35 -11.62 -4.32
CA PRO A 165 17.42 -12.60 -4.86
C PRO A 165 16.06 -11.97 -5.19
N TYR A 166 15.42 -12.39 -6.28
CA TYR A 166 14.12 -11.87 -6.69
C TYR A 166 12.99 -12.21 -5.70
N SER A 167 13.16 -13.21 -4.85
CA SER A 167 12.26 -13.54 -3.73
C SER A 167 12.30 -12.52 -2.59
N GLU A 168 13.32 -11.67 -2.54
CA GLU A 168 13.43 -10.60 -1.55
C GLU A 168 12.80 -9.27 -2.02
N TYR A 169 12.38 -9.18 -3.28
CA TYR A 169 11.71 -7.99 -3.78
C TYR A 169 10.32 -7.84 -3.13
N ARG A 170 10.00 -6.64 -2.67
CA ARG A 170 8.74 -6.33 -1.98
C ARG A 170 7.87 -5.33 -2.71
N ALA A 171 8.46 -4.56 -3.62
CA ALA A 171 7.71 -3.62 -4.44
C ALA A 171 8.45 -3.30 -5.74
N LEU A 172 7.67 -3.01 -6.77
CA LEU A 172 8.14 -2.37 -7.99
C LEU A 172 7.57 -0.97 -8.09
N ARG A 173 8.31 -0.04 -8.69
CA ARG A 173 7.86 1.34 -8.89
C ARG A 173 8.23 1.83 -10.28
N TRP A 174 7.33 2.57 -10.89
CA TRP A 174 7.52 3.27 -12.16
C TRP A 174 7.31 4.75 -11.98
N ALA A 175 8.11 5.56 -12.64
CA ALA A 175 7.88 6.99 -12.84
C ALA A 175 7.09 7.15 -14.15
N LEU A 176 5.76 7.24 -14.05
CA LEU A 176 4.89 7.25 -15.24
C LEU A 176 4.72 8.63 -15.87
N GLY A 177 5.28 9.68 -15.23
CA GLY A 177 5.11 11.06 -15.68
C GLY A 177 3.72 11.60 -15.40
N ASP A 178 3.14 12.33 -16.34
CA ASP A 178 1.84 12.99 -16.17
C ASP A 178 0.70 12.07 -16.61
N LEU A 179 -0.31 11.96 -15.77
CA LEU A 179 -1.57 11.28 -16.11
C LEU A 179 -2.61 12.34 -16.51
N PRO A 180 -3.05 12.35 -17.79
CA PRO A 180 -4.05 13.30 -18.24
C PRO A 180 -5.38 13.18 -17.50
N ALA A 181 -6.22 14.22 -17.58
CA ALA A 181 -7.54 14.22 -16.98
C ALA A 181 -8.41 13.08 -17.54
N ASN A 182 -9.09 12.34 -16.67
CA ASN A 182 -9.97 11.20 -16.99
C ASN A 182 -9.30 10.03 -17.73
N GLU A 183 -7.98 10.03 -17.88
CA GLU A 183 -7.20 8.96 -18.48
C GLU A 183 -6.83 7.88 -17.45
N LYS A 184 -6.37 6.74 -17.96
CA LYS A 184 -5.88 5.63 -17.15
C LYS A 184 -4.51 5.14 -17.66
N LEU A 185 -3.66 4.77 -16.74
CA LEU A 185 -2.40 4.07 -16.99
C LEU A 185 -2.40 2.72 -16.28
N THR A 186 -1.82 1.73 -16.93
CA THR A 186 -1.71 0.38 -16.36
C THR A 186 -0.25 0.00 -16.24
N VAL A 187 0.11 -0.57 -15.11
CA VAL A 187 1.40 -1.23 -14.90
C VAL A 187 1.16 -2.68 -14.52
N SER A 188 2.02 -3.58 -14.97
CA SER A 188 1.94 -4.98 -14.56
C SER A 188 3.33 -5.58 -14.35
N ALA A 189 3.36 -6.67 -13.57
CA ALA A 189 4.53 -7.51 -13.40
C ALA A 189 4.11 -8.91 -12.97
N ARG A 190 4.98 -9.88 -13.23
CA ARG A 190 4.76 -11.26 -12.82
C ARG A 190 5.59 -11.63 -11.61
N ALA A 191 5.01 -12.42 -10.74
CA ALA A 191 5.70 -13.08 -9.66
C ALA A 191 5.29 -14.55 -9.59
N ARG A 192 6.24 -15.40 -9.30
CA ARG A 192 6.01 -16.84 -9.10
C ARG A 192 5.75 -17.09 -7.62
N LEU A 193 4.71 -17.85 -7.29
CA LEU A 193 4.49 -18.34 -5.95
C LEU A 193 5.62 -19.30 -5.55
N ASP A 194 6.25 -19.01 -4.42
CA ASP A 194 7.33 -19.86 -3.94
C ASP A 194 6.78 -21.25 -3.59
N SER A 195 7.49 -22.30 -4.00
CA SER A 195 7.18 -23.64 -3.56
C SER A 195 7.42 -23.74 -2.06
N VAL A 196 6.46 -24.28 -1.29
CA VAL A 196 6.75 -24.66 0.09
C VAL A 196 7.81 -25.75 0.03
N SER A 197 9.08 -25.34 0.16
CA SER A 197 10.15 -26.30 0.41
C SER A 197 9.85 -26.90 1.79
N GLY A 198 9.13 -28.03 1.79
CA GLY A 198 8.96 -28.83 2.97
C GLY A 198 10.35 -29.25 3.44
N SER A 199 10.85 -28.56 4.45
CA SER A 199 11.86 -29.12 5.33
C SER A 199 11.19 -30.30 6.04
N VAL A 200 11.10 -31.43 5.33
CA VAL A 200 10.89 -32.73 5.98
C VAL A 200 12.17 -32.96 6.77
N ALA A 201 12.15 -32.58 8.05
CA ALA A 201 13.14 -33.04 8.99
C ALA A 201 13.18 -34.57 8.87
N ALA A 202 14.30 -35.10 8.37
CA ALA A 202 14.52 -36.53 8.31
C ALA A 202 14.27 -37.07 9.72
N PRO A 203 13.56 -38.22 9.86
CA PRO A 203 13.35 -38.82 11.16
C PRO A 203 14.71 -39.18 11.75
N VAL A 204 15.04 -38.60 12.89
CA VAL A 204 16.18 -38.99 13.71
C VAL A 204 15.95 -40.46 14.08
N LYS A 205 16.71 -41.36 13.47
CA LYS A 205 16.80 -42.75 13.94
C LYS A 205 17.37 -42.73 15.35
N ALA A 206 16.50 -42.95 16.34
CA ALA A 206 16.95 -43.31 17.67
C ALA A 206 17.63 -44.69 17.58
N ASN A 207 18.88 -44.74 18.03
CA ASN A 207 19.68 -45.94 18.20
C ASN A 207 19.60 -46.36 19.67
#